data_286d6114832fd8069fbec61bb2d8ec45
#
_entry.id   286d6114832fd8069fbec61bb2d8ec45
#
_cell.length_a   1.000
_cell.length_b   1.000
_cell.length_c   1.000
_cell.angle_alpha   90.00
_cell.angle_beta   90.00
_cell.angle_gamma   90.00
#
_symmetry.space_group_name_H-M   'P 1'
#
loop_
_entity.id
_entity.type
_entity.pdbx_description
1 polymer ?
#
loop_
_entity_poly.entity_id
_entity_poly.type
_entity_poly.pdbx_seq_one_letter_code
_entity_poly.pdbx_strand_id
1 'polypeptide(L)'
;MKKLIALIIVVCLAFSFAAGCGSVDSTDEGSPAEATETPAQETASAVETPALDYDALRALHADDEVVATVNGREITWGEYYGWLYMNAKQIENYFTQMAMYYGMNAGWGDSVDDSGTTFAQYAVQSAENTLRQFAAIDAFTEKNGIKLDDAALAERLAEQKKSDTASICGEDATEDDLVGKLGEMNLTMDAYKLMTLSNIKYQENFKALYGEDSELVSDEDALSYLKENGYMSANHILIMTKDPSTGEELSDSDKADKKAKADEIYKELAAITDQSELMKRFAELKEEYCEDTGKTTFPDGYTFTEGKMVPEFENAVKALGDYEVSEPVQSDYGYHIILRLPDDPDSVIDYTSQNTPMTARKYWANADYAERMETVLNETTLDYVPGFAQVELADFIK
;
A
#
# COMPACT_ATOMS: atom_id res chain seq x y z
N MET A 1 0.64 12.96 -10.10
CA MET A 1 0.79 13.03 -8.63
C MET A 1 -0.42 13.62 -7.89
N LYS A 2 -1.60 13.80 -8.50
CA LYS A 2 -2.81 14.37 -7.84
C LYS A 2 -3.97 13.37 -7.66
N LYS A 3 -3.81 12.09 -7.99
CA LYS A 3 -4.88 11.07 -7.89
C LYS A 3 -4.61 9.95 -6.88
N LEU A 4 -3.50 9.99 -6.14
CA LEU A 4 -3.11 8.88 -5.24
C LEU A 4 -3.48 9.10 -3.77
N ILE A 5 -4.09 10.23 -3.40
CA ILE A 5 -4.39 10.57 -1.99
C ILE A 5 -5.80 10.15 -1.57
N ALA A 6 -6.70 9.89 -2.52
CA ALA A 6 -8.11 9.58 -2.20
C ALA A 6 -8.40 8.12 -1.86
N LEU A 7 -7.46 7.20 -2.02
CA LEU A 7 -7.73 5.75 -1.96
C LEU A 7 -7.07 5.01 -0.79
N ILE A 8 -6.49 5.70 0.17
CA ILE A 8 -5.88 5.07 1.37
C ILE A 8 -6.87 4.97 2.54
N ILE A 9 -8.16 5.12 2.29
CA ILE A 9 -9.19 4.94 3.34
C ILE A 9 -10.03 3.69 3.09
N VAL A 10 -9.53 2.70 2.42
CA VAL A 10 -10.06 1.37 2.61
C VAL A 10 -9.46 0.85 3.90
N VAL A 11 -10.21 1.13 4.95
CA VAL A 11 -10.24 0.37 6.21
C VAL A 11 -8.94 -0.37 6.52
N CYS A 12 -7.78 0.31 6.45
CA CYS A 12 -6.63 -0.06 7.24
C CYS A 12 -6.86 0.37 8.69
N LEU A 13 -8.04 0.04 9.23
CA LEU A 13 -8.20 -0.31 10.63
C LEU A 13 -7.74 -1.77 10.79
N ALA A 14 -6.60 -2.15 10.20
CA ALA A 14 -5.74 -3.03 10.92
C ALA A 14 -5.52 -2.31 12.25
N PHE A 15 -5.98 -2.88 13.32
CA PHE A 15 -5.59 -2.49 14.66
C PHE A 15 -4.07 -2.62 14.74
N SER A 16 -3.34 -1.66 14.17
CA SER A 16 -1.93 -1.47 14.43
C SER A 16 -1.86 -0.83 15.80
N PHE A 17 -2.29 -1.59 16.82
CA PHE A 17 -1.70 -1.43 18.10
C PHE A 17 -0.25 -1.85 17.95
N ALA A 18 0.60 -0.88 17.64
CA ALA A 18 1.99 -0.98 17.96
C ALA A 18 2.05 -1.15 19.48
N ALA A 19 1.93 -2.40 19.92
CA ALA A 19 2.39 -2.81 21.23
C ALA A 19 3.85 -2.34 21.30
N GLY A 20 4.15 -1.61 22.36
CA GLY A 20 5.37 -0.88 22.55
C GLY A 20 6.65 -1.66 22.32
N CYS A 21 7.68 -0.91 22.02
CA CYS A 21 9.10 -1.17 22.27
C CYS A 21 9.50 -2.64 22.41
N GLY A 22 9.67 -3.32 21.30
CA GLY A 22 10.56 -4.46 21.20
C GLY A 22 11.93 -3.94 20.81
N SER A 23 12.88 -3.96 21.75
CA SER A 23 14.28 -3.69 21.51
C SER A 23 14.81 -4.61 20.41
N VAL A 24 15.19 -4.02 19.29
CA VAL A 24 15.99 -4.73 18.28
C VAL A 24 17.40 -4.77 18.82
N ASP A 25 17.81 -5.94 19.28
CA ASP A 25 19.18 -6.26 19.64
C ASP A 25 19.98 -6.45 18.33
N SER A 26 20.64 -5.39 17.87
CA SER A 26 21.60 -5.46 16.78
C SER A 26 22.99 -5.56 17.38
N THR A 27 23.50 -6.79 17.49
CA THR A 27 24.92 -7.03 17.66
C THR A 27 25.61 -6.74 16.33
N ASP A 28 26.26 -5.60 16.22
CA ASP A 28 27.37 -5.39 15.29
C ASP A 28 28.54 -4.75 16.04
N GLU A 29 29.64 -5.50 16.11
CA GLU A 29 30.90 -5.07 16.71
C GLU A 29 31.66 -4.19 15.71
N GLY A 30 31.95 -2.96 16.09
CA GLY A 30 32.77 -2.08 15.26
C GLY A 30 33.22 -0.78 15.93
N SER A 31 34.31 -0.87 16.71
CA SER A 31 35.34 0.14 17.02
C SER A 31 34.93 1.54 17.55
N PRO A 32 35.65 2.07 18.55
CA PRO A 32 35.24 3.24 19.31
C PRO A 32 35.68 4.54 18.63
N ALA A 33 34.78 5.45 18.40
CA ALA A 33 35.04 6.85 18.12
C ALA A 33 34.65 7.69 19.34
N GLU A 34 35.53 8.66 19.65
CA GLU A 34 35.54 9.57 20.78
C GLU A 34 34.19 10.16 21.20
N ALA A 35 34.00 10.17 22.52
CA ALA A 35 32.89 10.83 23.18
C ALA A 35 32.98 12.36 22.99
N THR A 36 32.13 12.92 22.17
CA THR A 36 31.76 14.32 22.21
C THR A 36 30.56 14.47 23.16
N GLU A 37 30.73 15.30 24.18
CA GLU A 37 29.73 15.61 25.19
C GLU A 37 28.44 16.11 24.52
N THR A 38 27.37 15.38 24.70
CA THR A 38 26.00 15.78 24.31
C THR A 38 25.58 16.95 25.21
N PRO A 39 25.09 18.07 24.66
CA PRO A 39 24.53 19.13 25.50
C PRO A 39 23.30 18.56 26.24
N ALA A 40 23.20 18.94 27.52
CA ALA A 40 22.08 18.57 28.37
C ALA A 40 20.75 18.84 27.65
N GLN A 41 19.93 17.80 27.52
CA GLN A 41 18.60 17.84 27.01
C GLN A 41 17.78 18.75 27.95
N GLU A 42 17.53 19.98 27.52
CA GLU A 42 16.50 20.82 28.15
C GLU A 42 15.21 20.01 28.14
N THR A 43 14.62 19.85 29.32
CA THR A 43 13.31 19.22 29.48
C THR A 43 12.33 19.91 28.57
N ALA A 44 11.98 19.25 27.44
CA ALA A 44 10.94 19.73 26.57
C ALA A 44 9.68 19.93 27.44
N SER A 45 9.23 21.17 27.53
CA SER A 45 7.94 21.50 28.11
C SER A 45 6.91 20.60 27.42
N ALA A 46 6.07 19.92 28.19
CA ALA A 46 5.03 19.07 27.64
C ALA A 46 4.23 19.92 26.64
N VAL A 47 4.25 19.52 25.37
CA VAL A 47 3.48 20.18 24.33
C VAL A 47 2.02 19.86 24.65
N GLU A 48 1.25 20.86 25.07
CA GLU A 48 -0.19 20.70 25.26
C GLU A 48 -0.83 20.65 23.84
N THR A 49 -1.14 19.44 23.39
CA THR A 49 -1.97 19.25 22.19
C THR A 49 -3.42 19.61 22.53
N PRO A 50 -4.13 20.40 21.71
CA PRO A 50 -5.52 20.76 21.96
C PRO A 50 -6.39 19.51 22.03
N ALA A 51 -6.93 19.21 23.21
CA ALA A 51 -7.81 18.07 23.43
C ALA A 51 -9.28 18.46 23.27
N LEU A 52 -10.13 17.50 22.86
CA LEU A 52 -11.57 17.67 22.80
C LEU A 52 -12.23 17.29 24.13
N ASP A 53 -13.34 17.94 24.44
CA ASP A 53 -14.23 17.53 25.52
C ASP A 53 -15.15 16.41 25.05
N TYR A 54 -14.64 15.17 25.08
CA TYR A 54 -15.36 14.00 24.59
C TYR A 54 -16.62 13.67 25.42
N ASP A 55 -16.65 14.02 26.74
CA ASP A 55 -17.79 13.78 27.56
C ASP A 55 -18.93 14.74 27.18
N ALA A 56 -18.62 16.02 27.01
CA ALA A 56 -19.57 17.01 26.53
C ALA A 56 -20.09 16.70 25.13
N LEU A 57 -19.20 16.25 24.23
CA LEU A 57 -19.54 15.85 22.86
C LEU A 57 -20.51 14.65 22.87
N ARG A 58 -20.23 13.59 23.65
CA ARG A 58 -21.11 12.43 23.75
C ARG A 58 -22.48 12.77 24.31
N ALA A 59 -22.52 13.71 25.25
CA ALA A 59 -23.76 14.11 25.92
C ALA A 59 -24.72 14.95 25.05
N LEU A 60 -24.38 15.25 23.80
CA LEU A 60 -25.26 15.98 22.87
C LEU A 60 -26.57 15.25 22.60
N HIS A 61 -26.52 13.93 22.49
CA HIS A 61 -27.67 13.07 22.20
C HIS A 61 -27.61 11.77 23.00
N ALA A 62 -28.73 11.06 23.09
CA ALA A 62 -28.76 9.73 23.68
C ALA A 62 -28.14 8.71 22.72
N ASP A 63 -27.43 7.70 23.23
CA ASP A 63 -26.71 6.71 22.38
C ASP A 63 -27.64 5.96 21.41
N ASP A 64 -28.92 5.77 21.74
CA ASP A 64 -29.94 5.10 20.93
C ASP A 64 -30.73 6.04 20.01
N GLU A 65 -30.48 7.35 20.08
CA GLU A 65 -31.14 8.33 19.21
C GLU A 65 -30.66 8.16 17.76
N VAL A 66 -31.60 8.01 16.83
CA VAL A 66 -31.29 7.95 15.40
C VAL A 66 -30.95 9.35 14.89
N VAL A 67 -29.76 9.52 14.36
CA VAL A 67 -29.23 10.83 13.89
C VAL A 67 -29.11 10.93 12.37
N ALA A 68 -28.98 9.80 11.68
CA ALA A 68 -28.85 9.76 10.23
C ALA A 68 -29.34 8.43 9.66
N THR A 69 -29.43 8.37 8.31
CA THR A 69 -29.62 7.12 7.57
C THR A 69 -28.59 7.03 6.44
N VAL A 70 -28.13 5.81 6.14
CA VAL A 70 -27.30 5.51 4.94
C VAL A 70 -27.92 4.34 4.20
N ASN A 71 -28.35 4.53 2.96
CA ASN A 71 -29.06 3.53 2.17
C ASN A 71 -30.25 2.87 2.95
N GLY A 72 -30.97 3.66 3.75
CA GLY A 72 -32.11 3.20 4.54
C GLY A 72 -31.74 2.51 5.87
N ARG A 73 -30.46 2.28 6.18
CA ARG A 73 -30.01 1.84 7.50
C ARG A 73 -29.97 3.02 8.45
N GLU A 74 -30.61 2.91 9.60
CA GLU A 74 -30.55 3.89 10.67
C GLU A 74 -29.17 3.90 11.32
N ILE A 75 -28.65 5.09 11.58
CA ILE A 75 -27.42 5.36 12.32
C ILE A 75 -27.79 6.01 13.63
N THR A 76 -27.46 5.35 14.74
CA THR A 76 -27.64 5.93 16.06
C THR A 76 -26.52 6.87 16.44
N TRP A 77 -26.79 7.76 17.42
CA TRP A 77 -25.75 8.65 17.95
C TRP A 77 -24.55 7.89 18.50
N GLY A 78 -24.78 6.81 19.24
CA GLY A 78 -23.69 6.00 19.78
C GLY A 78 -22.78 5.42 18.70
N GLU A 79 -23.35 4.97 17.55
CA GLU A 79 -22.57 4.51 16.41
C GLU A 79 -21.81 5.68 15.75
N TYR A 80 -22.48 6.77 15.43
CA TYR A 80 -21.89 7.97 14.84
C TYR A 80 -20.76 8.53 15.71
N TYR A 81 -21.02 8.69 17.01
CA TYR A 81 -20.05 9.17 18.00
C TYR A 81 -18.82 8.25 18.10
N GLY A 82 -19.01 6.93 18.10
CA GLY A 82 -17.90 5.98 18.14
C GLY A 82 -16.92 6.20 16.97
N TRP A 83 -17.41 6.34 15.75
CA TRP A 83 -16.56 6.63 14.59
C TRP A 83 -15.96 8.03 14.64
N LEU A 84 -16.71 9.03 15.11
CA LEU A 84 -16.19 10.38 15.31
C LEU A 84 -15.06 10.41 16.32
N TYR A 85 -15.23 9.73 17.46
CA TYR A 85 -14.23 9.59 18.51
C TYR A 85 -12.94 8.95 17.97
N MET A 86 -13.07 7.84 17.23
CA MET A 86 -11.93 7.14 16.65
C MET A 86 -11.12 8.02 15.69
N ASN A 87 -11.81 8.70 14.78
CA ASN A 87 -11.16 9.60 13.82
C ASN A 87 -10.51 10.80 14.53
N ALA A 88 -11.18 11.37 15.53
CA ALA A 88 -10.63 12.47 16.30
C ALA A 88 -9.37 12.05 17.08
N LYS A 89 -9.37 10.84 17.70
CA LYS A 89 -8.19 10.31 18.39
C LYS A 89 -7.00 10.05 17.45
N GLN A 90 -7.22 9.62 16.22
CA GLN A 90 -6.16 9.50 15.24
C GLN A 90 -5.52 10.87 14.93
N ILE A 91 -6.33 11.91 14.80
CA ILE A 91 -5.84 13.27 14.56
C ILE A 91 -5.06 13.80 15.79
N GLU A 92 -5.54 13.58 17.01
CA GLU A 92 -4.80 13.93 18.23
C GLU A 92 -3.44 13.22 18.30
N ASN A 93 -3.37 11.93 17.90
CA ASN A 93 -2.12 11.20 17.80
C ASN A 93 -1.21 11.80 16.73
N TYR A 94 -1.75 12.22 15.59
CA TYR A 94 -0.99 12.92 14.56
C TYR A 94 -0.41 14.23 15.09
N PHE A 95 -1.19 15.06 15.81
CA PHE A 95 -0.68 16.29 16.45
C PHE A 95 0.49 15.98 17.40
N THR A 96 0.33 14.94 18.22
CA THR A 96 1.36 14.50 19.14
C THR A 96 2.66 14.10 18.40
N GLN A 97 2.55 13.34 17.32
CA GLN A 97 3.69 12.94 16.50
C GLN A 97 4.36 14.14 15.81
N MET A 98 3.59 15.07 15.26
CA MET A 98 4.12 16.29 14.63
C MET A 98 4.92 17.12 15.63
N ALA A 99 4.41 17.26 16.87
CA ALA A 99 5.11 17.95 17.92
C ALA A 99 6.40 17.24 18.35
N MET A 100 6.35 15.91 18.54
CA MET A 100 7.49 15.12 19.03
C MET A 100 8.62 14.98 18.01
N TYR A 101 8.29 14.68 16.74
CA TYR A 101 9.31 14.36 15.74
C TYR A 101 9.75 15.56 14.90
N TYR A 102 8.88 16.54 14.71
CA TYR A 102 9.16 17.68 13.83
C TYR A 102 9.17 19.03 14.55
N GLY A 103 8.84 19.07 15.87
CA GLY A 103 8.72 20.29 16.63
C GLY A 103 7.63 21.24 16.12
N MET A 104 6.62 20.69 15.41
CA MET A 104 5.53 21.45 14.81
C MET A 104 4.27 21.28 15.63
N ASN A 105 3.68 22.39 16.07
CA ASN A 105 2.37 22.38 16.75
C ASN A 105 1.28 22.44 15.68
N ALA A 106 0.42 21.44 15.67
CA ALA A 106 -0.81 21.43 14.87
C ALA A 106 -2.02 21.43 15.79
N GLY A 107 -3.15 21.95 15.31
CA GLY A 107 -4.38 22.07 16.09
C GLY A 107 -5.64 21.89 15.24
N TRP A 108 -6.77 21.77 15.91
CA TRP A 108 -8.07 21.49 15.28
C TRP A 108 -8.54 22.53 14.25
N GLY A 109 -8.09 23.79 14.39
CA GLY A 109 -8.39 24.87 13.45
C GLY A 109 -7.48 24.96 12.24
N ASP A 110 -6.37 24.19 12.21
CA ASP A 110 -5.45 24.21 11.08
C ASP A 110 -6.02 23.40 9.90
N SER A 111 -5.65 23.81 8.68
CA SER A 111 -6.09 23.12 7.47
C SER A 111 -5.32 21.85 7.23
N VAL A 112 -6.01 20.78 6.82
CA VAL A 112 -5.40 19.49 6.45
C VAL A 112 -4.67 19.55 5.11
N ASP A 113 -5.11 20.47 4.24
CA ASP A 113 -4.58 20.67 2.88
C ASP A 113 -4.93 22.06 2.34
N ASP A 114 -4.67 22.27 1.06
CA ASP A 114 -4.95 23.54 0.33
C ASP A 114 -6.45 23.82 0.14
N SER A 115 -7.36 22.91 0.49
CA SER A 115 -8.81 23.08 0.36
C SER A 115 -9.38 24.03 1.42
N GLY A 116 -8.65 24.23 2.52
CA GLY A 116 -9.09 24.99 3.68
C GLY A 116 -9.95 24.18 4.66
N THR A 117 -10.13 22.88 4.44
CA THR A 117 -10.79 21.98 5.39
C THR A 117 -9.95 21.88 6.66
N THR A 118 -10.54 22.21 7.82
CA THR A 118 -9.84 22.11 9.09
C THR A 118 -9.78 20.67 9.60
N PHE A 119 -8.84 20.36 10.51
CA PHE A 119 -8.79 19.03 11.16
C PHE A 119 -10.10 18.70 11.89
N ALA A 120 -10.77 19.68 12.48
CA ALA A 120 -12.08 19.49 13.11
C ALA A 120 -13.16 19.04 12.09
N GLN A 121 -13.23 19.71 10.94
CA GLN A 121 -14.14 19.32 9.85
C GLN A 121 -13.76 17.98 9.23
N TYR A 122 -12.47 17.72 9.06
CA TYR A 122 -11.97 16.46 8.52
C TYR A 122 -12.33 15.26 9.41
N ALA A 123 -12.29 15.40 10.74
CA ALA A 123 -12.71 14.33 11.65
C ALA A 123 -14.19 13.96 11.46
N VAL A 124 -15.07 14.95 11.32
CA VAL A 124 -16.52 14.74 11.07
C VAL A 124 -16.71 14.06 9.72
N GLN A 125 -16.11 14.60 8.65
CA GLN A 125 -16.19 14.03 7.31
C GLN A 125 -15.65 12.59 7.24
N SER A 126 -14.60 12.30 7.99
CA SER A 126 -14.02 10.95 8.05
C SER A 126 -14.95 9.95 8.74
N ALA A 127 -15.64 10.36 9.82
CA ALA A 127 -16.65 9.53 10.46
C ALA A 127 -17.83 9.24 9.53
N GLU A 128 -18.35 10.27 8.86
CA GLU A 128 -19.42 10.14 7.85
C GLU A 128 -19.01 9.22 6.70
N ASN A 129 -17.79 9.37 6.20
CA ASN A 129 -17.24 8.52 5.14
C ASN A 129 -17.11 7.06 5.59
N THR A 130 -16.72 6.80 6.83
CA THR A 130 -16.65 5.44 7.37
C THR A 130 -18.03 4.77 7.34
N LEU A 131 -19.08 5.47 7.77
CA LEU A 131 -20.45 4.96 7.73
C LEU A 131 -20.96 4.73 6.30
N ARG A 132 -20.61 5.62 5.37
CA ARG A 132 -20.95 5.47 3.95
C ARG A 132 -20.22 4.28 3.32
N GLN A 133 -18.94 4.05 3.66
CA GLN A 133 -18.15 2.94 3.14
C GLN A 133 -18.77 1.58 3.46
N PHE A 134 -19.25 1.36 4.69
CA PHE A 134 -19.93 0.10 5.03
C PHE A 134 -21.14 -0.15 4.15
N ALA A 135 -21.99 0.86 3.96
CA ALA A 135 -23.16 0.76 3.10
C ALA A 135 -22.79 0.64 1.61
N ALA A 136 -21.71 1.29 1.17
CA ALA A 136 -21.22 1.19 -0.20
C ALA A 136 -20.74 -0.23 -0.54
N ILE A 137 -20.10 -0.94 0.40
CA ILE A 137 -19.68 -2.32 0.21
C ILE A 137 -20.90 -3.23 -0.03
N ASP A 138 -21.96 -3.08 0.74
CA ASP A 138 -23.20 -3.83 0.55
C ASP A 138 -23.86 -3.49 -0.78
N ALA A 139 -23.97 -2.20 -1.10
CA ALA A 139 -24.50 -1.73 -2.38
C ALA A 139 -23.67 -2.21 -3.59
N PHE A 140 -22.34 -2.29 -3.43
CA PHE A 140 -21.45 -2.83 -4.46
C PHE A 140 -21.72 -4.32 -4.71
N THR A 141 -21.86 -5.11 -3.65
CA THR A 141 -22.20 -6.53 -3.72
C THR A 141 -23.49 -6.74 -4.51
N GLU A 142 -24.53 -5.97 -4.16
CA GLU A 142 -25.85 -6.05 -4.82
C GLU A 142 -25.79 -5.58 -6.28
N LYS A 143 -25.19 -4.41 -6.55
CA LYS A 143 -25.06 -3.80 -7.89
C LYS A 143 -24.33 -4.71 -8.88
N ASN A 144 -23.35 -5.48 -8.40
CA ASN A 144 -22.58 -6.41 -9.22
C ASN A 144 -23.16 -7.84 -9.23
N GLY A 145 -24.28 -8.10 -8.55
CA GLY A 145 -24.92 -9.41 -8.50
C GLY A 145 -24.08 -10.50 -7.83
N ILE A 146 -23.13 -10.09 -6.97
CA ILE A 146 -22.23 -10.99 -6.26
C ILE A 146 -23.03 -11.74 -5.20
N LYS A 147 -22.90 -13.07 -5.19
CA LYS A 147 -23.57 -13.93 -4.21
C LYS A 147 -22.55 -14.36 -3.16
N LEU A 148 -22.64 -13.76 -2.00
CA LEU A 148 -21.84 -14.14 -0.84
C LEU A 148 -22.56 -15.24 -0.06
N ASP A 149 -21.80 -16.18 0.50
CA ASP A 149 -22.32 -17.24 1.36
C ASP A 149 -22.37 -16.73 2.81
N ASP A 150 -23.58 -16.51 3.33
CA ASP A 150 -23.80 -16.00 4.69
C ASP A 150 -23.18 -16.90 5.77
N ALA A 151 -23.17 -18.22 5.57
CA ALA A 151 -22.56 -19.15 6.52
C ALA A 151 -21.03 -19.02 6.53
N ALA A 152 -20.40 -18.91 5.35
CA ALA A 152 -18.98 -18.67 5.23
C ALA A 152 -18.58 -17.29 5.80
N LEU A 153 -19.38 -16.25 5.56
CA LEU A 153 -19.15 -14.93 6.16
C LEU A 153 -19.21 -14.95 7.69
N ALA A 154 -20.19 -15.67 8.24
CA ALA A 154 -20.34 -15.82 9.70
C ALA A 154 -19.16 -16.60 10.32
N GLU A 155 -18.68 -17.65 9.65
CA GLU A 155 -17.49 -18.41 10.07
C GLU A 155 -16.25 -17.54 10.08
N ARG A 156 -15.97 -16.81 8.99
CA ARG A 156 -14.83 -15.89 8.88
C ARG A 156 -14.91 -14.78 9.93
N LEU A 157 -16.09 -14.23 10.18
CA LEU A 157 -16.29 -13.22 11.24
C LEU A 157 -15.94 -13.80 12.63
N ALA A 158 -16.33 -15.04 12.89
CA ALA A 158 -16.02 -15.69 14.18
C ALA A 158 -14.52 -15.97 14.33
N GLU A 159 -13.86 -16.42 13.27
CA GLU A 159 -12.41 -16.63 13.24
C GLU A 159 -11.65 -15.31 13.44
N GLN A 160 -12.03 -14.24 12.72
CA GLN A 160 -11.41 -12.94 12.84
C GLN A 160 -11.59 -12.39 14.25
N LYS A 161 -12.81 -12.48 14.82
CA LYS A 161 -13.08 -12.05 16.20
C LYS A 161 -12.19 -12.79 17.20
N LYS A 162 -12.00 -14.11 17.02
CA LYS A 162 -11.11 -14.90 17.88
C LYS A 162 -9.65 -14.45 17.77
N SER A 163 -9.19 -14.21 16.54
CA SER A 163 -7.83 -13.72 16.27
C SER A 163 -7.62 -12.33 16.89
N ASP A 164 -8.57 -11.41 16.69
CA ASP A 164 -8.49 -10.04 17.21
C ASP A 164 -8.53 -10.05 18.75
N THR A 165 -9.38 -10.89 19.35
CA THR A 165 -9.44 -11.04 20.82
C THR A 165 -8.07 -11.46 21.36
N ALA A 166 -7.45 -12.46 20.78
CA ALA A 166 -6.12 -12.93 21.18
C ALA A 166 -5.03 -11.86 20.97
N SER A 167 -5.07 -11.16 19.83
CA SER A 167 -4.08 -10.13 19.49
C SER A 167 -4.19 -8.88 20.37
N ILE A 168 -5.41 -8.43 20.65
CA ILE A 168 -5.69 -7.16 21.38
C ILE A 168 -5.62 -7.35 22.89
N CYS A 169 -6.16 -8.47 23.39
CA CYS A 169 -6.37 -8.70 24.81
C CYS A 169 -5.45 -9.77 25.41
N GLY A 170 -4.77 -10.58 24.56
CA GLY A 170 -3.90 -11.68 24.96
C GLY A 170 -4.49 -13.05 24.60
N GLU A 171 -3.62 -14.08 24.51
CA GLU A 171 -3.99 -15.44 24.02
C GLU A 171 -5.13 -16.13 24.80
N ASP A 172 -5.22 -15.85 26.10
CA ASP A 172 -6.24 -16.45 26.98
C ASP A 172 -7.47 -15.55 27.17
N ALA A 173 -7.57 -14.43 26.43
CA ALA A 173 -8.64 -13.46 26.58
C ALA A 173 -9.99 -13.98 26.07
N THR A 174 -11.04 -13.45 26.66
CA THR A 174 -12.44 -13.78 26.36
C THR A 174 -13.10 -12.70 25.50
N GLU A 175 -14.31 -12.97 24.99
CA GLU A 175 -15.11 -11.95 24.30
C GLU A 175 -15.44 -10.75 25.19
N ASP A 176 -15.63 -10.97 26.51
CA ASP A 176 -15.88 -9.88 27.46
C ASP A 176 -14.68 -8.94 27.60
N ASP A 177 -13.46 -9.47 27.50
CA ASP A 177 -12.23 -8.66 27.48
C ASP A 177 -12.17 -7.80 26.21
N LEU A 178 -12.56 -8.35 25.05
CA LEU A 178 -12.67 -7.59 23.82
C LEU A 178 -13.74 -6.49 23.93
N VAL A 179 -14.92 -6.80 24.49
CA VAL A 179 -15.97 -5.80 24.73
C VAL A 179 -15.44 -4.65 25.61
N GLY A 180 -14.67 -4.97 26.67
CA GLY A 180 -14.02 -3.96 27.51
C GLY A 180 -13.08 -3.06 26.71
N LYS A 181 -12.23 -3.65 25.86
CA LYS A 181 -11.30 -2.90 25.00
C LYS A 181 -12.01 -2.03 23.96
N LEU A 182 -13.06 -2.54 23.34
CA LEU A 182 -13.88 -1.75 22.41
C LEU A 182 -14.54 -0.57 23.14
N GLY A 183 -15.05 -0.79 24.38
CA GLY A 183 -15.62 0.27 25.22
C GLY A 183 -14.62 1.39 25.55
N GLU A 184 -13.33 1.07 25.78
CA GLU A 184 -12.28 2.07 25.95
C GLU A 184 -12.11 2.97 24.70
N MET A 185 -12.47 2.46 23.50
CA MET A 185 -12.44 3.18 22.24
C MET A 185 -13.80 3.78 21.85
N ASN A 186 -14.79 3.74 22.74
CA ASN A 186 -16.18 4.13 22.47
C ASN A 186 -16.83 3.37 21.29
N LEU A 187 -16.39 2.15 21.05
CA LEU A 187 -16.99 1.25 20.05
C LEU A 187 -17.85 0.19 20.74
N THR A 188 -18.95 -0.17 20.08
CA THR A 188 -19.77 -1.30 20.49
C THR A 188 -19.32 -2.58 19.79
N MET A 189 -19.69 -3.75 20.33
CA MET A 189 -19.49 -5.02 19.65
C MET A 189 -20.20 -5.06 18.28
N ASP A 190 -21.34 -4.39 18.12
CA ASP A 190 -22.06 -4.36 16.85
C ASP A 190 -21.33 -3.48 15.82
N ALA A 191 -20.75 -2.34 16.22
CA ALA A 191 -19.87 -1.55 15.35
C ALA A 191 -18.62 -2.35 14.91
N TYR A 192 -18.00 -3.09 15.85
CA TYR A 192 -16.90 -3.99 15.54
C TYR A 192 -17.30 -5.07 14.52
N LYS A 193 -18.44 -5.75 14.73
CA LYS A 193 -18.93 -6.78 13.81
C LYS A 193 -19.23 -6.18 12.44
N LEU A 194 -19.85 -5.02 12.37
CA LEU A 194 -20.15 -4.32 11.13
C LEU A 194 -18.86 -4.03 10.35
N MET A 195 -17.87 -3.43 11.00
CA MET A 195 -16.56 -3.14 10.42
C MET A 195 -15.88 -4.40 9.89
N THR A 196 -15.77 -5.43 10.73
CA THR A 196 -15.10 -6.68 10.38
C THR A 196 -15.81 -7.40 9.22
N LEU A 197 -17.13 -7.48 9.27
CA LEU A 197 -17.93 -8.09 8.21
C LEU A 197 -17.82 -7.30 6.90
N SER A 198 -17.79 -5.97 6.95
CA SER A 198 -17.59 -5.14 5.76
C SER A 198 -16.22 -5.39 5.13
N ASN A 199 -15.17 -5.53 5.92
CA ASN A 199 -13.83 -5.89 5.43
C ASN A 199 -13.83 -7.27 4.76
N ILE A 200 -14.47 -8.27 5.38
CA ILE A 200 -14.60 -9.61 4.79
C ILE A 200 -15.35 -9.53 3.47
N LYS A 201 -16.50 -8.83 3.41
CA LYS A 201 -17.26 -8.64 2.18
C LYS A 201 -16.46 -7.92 1.09
N TYR A 202 -15.67 -6.92 1.46
CA TYR A 202 -14.79 -6.21 0.51
C TYR A 202 -13.82 -7.18 -0.15
N GLN A 203 -13.17 -8.04 0.62
CA GLN A 203 -12.25 -9.06 0.11
C GLN A 203 -12.98 -10.11 -0.76
N GLU A 204 -14.15 -10.58 -0.31
CA GLU A 204 -14.93 -11.55 -1.07
C GLU A 204 -15.48 -10.96 -2.38
N ASN A 205 -15.86 -9.68 -2.40
CA ASN A 205 -16.24 -8.98 -3.62
C ASN A 205 -15.07 -8.92 -4.63
N PHE A 206 -13.88 -8.58 -4.16
CA PHE A 206 -12.68 -8.60 -4.99
C PHE A 206 -12.43 -10.00 -5.56
N LYS A 207 -12.42 -11.01 -4.70
CA LYS A 207 -12.21 -12.40 -5.10
C LYS A 207 -13.27 -12.90 -6.09
N ALA A 208 -14.52 -12.52 -5.92
CA ALA A 208 -15.59 -12.91 -6.82
C ALA A 208 -15.45 -12.31 -8.23
N LEU A 209 -14.84 -11.13 -8.35
CA LEU A 209 -14.67 -10.42 -9.62
C LEU A 209 -13.37 -10.80 -10.34
N TYR A 210 -12.28 -10.92 -9.60
CA TYR A 210 -10.95 -11.03 -10.18
C TYR A 210 -10.22 -12.34 -9.86
N GLY A 211 -10.75 -13.16 -8.95
CA GLY A 211 -10.05 -14.31 -8.40
C GLY A 211 -9.17 -13.95 -7.20
N GLU A 212 -8.63 -14.95 -6.52
CA GLU A 212 -7.81 -14.75 -5.33
C GLU A 212 -6.45 -14.10 -5.67
N ASP A 213 -5.86 -14.56 -6.77
CA ASP A 213 -4.60 -14.06 -7.34
C ASP A 213 -4.81 -13.20 -8.59
N SER A 214 -6.02 -12.71 -8.81
CA SER A 214 -6.44 -11.92 -9.99
C SER A 214 -6.45 -12.73 -11.29
N GLU A 215 -6.54 -14.04 -11.21
CA GLU A 215 -6.51 -14.98 -12.35
C GLU A 215 -7.74 -14.86 -13.28
N LEU A 216 -8.80 -14.18 -12.85
CA LEU A 216 -9.98 -13.91 -13.69
C LEU A 216 -9.86 -12.63 -14.52
N VAL A 217 -8.82 -11.82 -14.31
CA VAL A 217 -8.51 -10.66 -15.16
C VAL A 217 -8.07 -11.16 -16.54
N SER A 218 -8.59 -10.57 -17.60
CA SER A 218 -8.20 -10.95 -18.97
C SER A 218 -6.75 -10.51 -19.29
N ASP A 219 -6.10 -11.24 -20.22
CA ASP A 219 -4.79 -10.83 -20.71
C ASP A 219 -4.84 -9.44 -21.37
N GLU A 220 -5.94 -9.14 -22.09
CA GLU A 220 -6.16 -7.86 -22.74
C GLU A 220 -6.13 -6.70 -21.75
N ASP A 221 -6.81 -6.83 -20.60
CA ASP A 221 -6.87 -5.81 -19.57
C ASP A 221 -5.50 -5.60 -18.92
N ALA A 222 -4.79 -6.67 -18.57
CA ALA A 222 -3.48 -6.61 -17.95
C ALA A 222 -2.42 -6.03 -18.92
N LEU A 223 -2.44 -6.43 -20.19
CA LEU A 223 -1.56 -5.89 -21.23
C LEU A 223 -1.87 -4.42 -21.54
N SER A 224 -3.16 -4.03 -21.53
CA SER A 224 -3.58 -2.62 -21.65
C SER A 224 -3.00 -1.78 -20.53
N TYR A 225 -3.05 -2.30 -19.31
CA TYR A 225 -2.45 -1.63 -18.14
C TYR A 225 -0.94 -1.38 -18.32
N LEU A 226 -0.18 -2.40 -18.75
CA LEU A 226 1.25 -2.25 -19.01
C LEU A 226 1.52 -1.16 -20.05
N LYS A 227 0.80 -1.22 -21.17
CA LYS A 227 0.95 -0.28 -22.26
C LYS A 227 0.59 1.16 -21.89
N GLU A 228 -0.55 1.36 -21.21
CA GLU A 228 -1.04 2.68 -20.82
C GLU A 228 -0.13 3.35 -19.78
N ASN A 229 0.53 2.55 -18.93
CA ASN A 229 1.47 3.03 -17.93
C ASN A 229 2.93 3.05 -18.42
N GLY A 230 3.18 2.73 -19.70
CA GLY A 230 4.50 2.85 -20.32
C GLY A 230 5.51 1.83 -19.82
N TYR A 231 5.04 0.63 -19.42
CA TYR A 231 5.93 -0.47 -19.05
C TYR A 231 6.62 -1.05 -20.30
N MET A 232 7.80 -1.58 -20.08
CA MET A 232 8.58 -2.31 -21.06
C MET A 232 9.35 -3.44 -20.35
N SER A 233 9.52 -4.57 -21.05
CA SER A 233 10.13 -5.76 -20.48
C SER A 233 11.41 -6.13 -21.23
N ALA A 234 12.48 -6.43 -20.49
CA ALA A 234 13.74 -6.85 -21.05
C ALA A 234 14.52 -7.76 -20.09
N ASN A 235 15.28 -8.68 -20.66
CA ASN A 235 16.31 -9.41 -19.94
C ASN A 235 17.69 -8.93 -20.39
N HIS A 236 18.74 -9.12 -19.60
CA HIS A 236 20.08 -8.72 -19.98
C HIS A 236 21.18 -9.63 -19.42
N ILE A 237 22.33 -9.56 -20.06
CA ILE A 237 23.61 -10.07 -19.57
C ILE A 237 24.51 -8.86 -19.36
N LEU A 238 24.92 -8.62 -18.11
CA LEU A 238 25.84 -7.54 -17.75
C LEU A 238 27.27 -8.11 -17.64
N ILE A 239 28.20 -7.52 -18.38
CA ILE A 239 29.64 -7.74 -18.27
C ILE A 239 30.24 -6.48 -17.63
N MET A 240 30.56 -6.52 -16.34
CA MET A 240 31.00 -5.36 -15.58
C MET A 240 32.38 -4.86 -15.99
N THR A 241 32.53 -3.54 -15.99
CA THR A 241 33.85 -2.84 -16.22
C THR A 241 34.39 -2.24 -14.93
N LYS A 242 33.78 -2.54 -13.78
CA LYS A 242 34.22 -2.19 -12.44
C LYS A 242 34.42 -3.44 -11.62
N ASP A 243 35.34 -3.38 -10.68
CA ASP A 243 35.51 -4.43 -9.67
C ASP A 243 34.27 -4.45 -8.76
N PRO A 244 33.55 -5.58 -8.65
CA PRO A 244 32.31 -5.67 -7.88
C PRO A 244 32.51 -5.50 -6.36
N SER A 245 33.74 -5.67 -5.87
CA SER A 245 34.05 -5.59 -4.44
C SER A 245 34.45 -4.18 -4.02
N THR A 246 35.18 -3.45 -4.88
CA THR A 246 35.73 -2.12 -4.60
C THR A 246 34.99 -1.00 -5.31
N GLY A 247 34.25 -1.29 -6.39
CA GLY A 247 33.62 -0.31 -7.27
C GLY A 247 34.59 0.46 -8.16
N GLU A 248 35.90 0.13 -8.11
CA GLU A 248 36.92 0.79 -8.91
C GLU A 248 36.87 0.34 -10.39
N GLU A 249 37.20 1.27 -11.26
CA GLU A 249 37.29 1.00 -12.70
C GLU A 249 38.39 -0.01 -13.02
N LEU A 250 38.10 -0.99 -13.87
CA LEU A 250 39.12 -1.92 -14.38
C LEU A 250 40.13 -1.19 -15.28
N SER A 251 41.31 -1.81 -15.50
CA SER A 251 42.29 -1.29 -16.44
C SER A 251 41.75 -1.24 -17.88
N ASP A 252 42.31 -0.38 -18.73
CA ASP A 252 41.90 -0.29 -20.13
C ASP A 252 42.05 -1.64 -20.87
N SER A 253 43.08 -2.43 -20.50
CA SER A 253 43.27 -3.79 -21.06
C SER A 253 42.12 -4.72 -20.66
N ASP A 254 41.74 -4.71 -19.35
CA ASP A 254 40.69 -5.58 -18.85
C ASP A 254 39.31 -5.17 -19.39
N LYS A 255 39.07 -3.85 -19.56
CA LYS A 255 37.85 -3.35 -20.21
C LYS A 255 37.77 -3.79 -21.69
N ALA A 256 38.91 -3.83 -22.40
CA ALA A 256 38.95 -4.32 -23.79
C ALA A 256 38.61 -5.82 -23.87
N ASP A 257 39.09 -6.62 -22.90
CA ASP A 257 38.78 -8.04 -22.81
C ASP A 257 37.27 -8.25 -22.46
N LYS A 258 36.72 -7.46 -21.54
CA LYS A 258 35.28 -7.44 -21.20
C LYS A 258 34.43 -7.09 -22.44
N LYS A 259 34.83 -6.06 -23.22
CA LYS A 259 34.15 -5.69 -24.47
C LYS A 259 34.18 -6.84 -25.49
N ALA A 260 35.35 -7.48 -25.69
CA ALA A 260 35.47 -8.60 -26.58
C ALA A 260 34.54 -9.77 -26.19
N LYS A 261 34.42 -10.05 -24.88
CA LYS A 261 33.48 -11.06 -24.35
C LYS A 261 32.02 -10.68 -24.65
N ALA A 262 31.63 -9.41 -24.40
CA ALA A 262 30.29 -8.93 -24.69
C ALA A 262 29.96 -9.05 -26.20
N ASP A 263 30.93 -8.72 -27.07
CA ASP A 263 30.79 -8.87 -28.53
C ASP A 263 30.66 -10.34 -28.97
N GLU A 264 31.36 -11.26 -28.30
CA GLU A 264 31.25 -12.70 -28.54
C GLU A 264 29.85 -13.22 -28.22
N ILE A 265 29.34 -12.88 -27.05
CA ILE A 265 27.98 -13.24 -26.56
C ILE A 265 26.91 -12.70 -27.51
N TYR A 266 27.01 -11.42 -27.89
CA TYR A 266 26.09 -10.81 -28.86
C TYR A 266 26.08 -11.55 -30.20
N LYS A 267 27.26 -11.82 -30.77
CA LYS A 267 27.36 -12.51 -32.06
C LYS A 267 26.74 -13.91 -32.03
N GLU A 268 26.90 -14.61 -30.92
CA GLU A 268 26.29 -15.93 -30.76
C GLU A 268 24.76 -15.81 -30.72
N LEU A 269 24.21 -14.93 -29.87
CA LEU A 269 22.76 -14.73 -29.72
C LEU A 269 22.12 -14.17 -31.01
N ALA A 270 22.74 -13.20 -31.67
CA ALA A 270 22.22 -12.58 -32.87
C ALA A 270 22.17 -13.54 -34.09
N ALA A 271 22.87 -14.66 -34.04
CA ALA A 271 22.83 -15.70 -35.08
C ALA A 271 21.65 -16.66 -34.92
N ILE A 272 20.96 -16.67 -33.78
CA ILE A 272 19.83 -17.55 -33.47
C ILE A 272 18.55 -16.91 -33.97
N THR A 273 17.82 -17.59 -34.85
CA THR A 273 16.55 -17.11 -35.42
C THR A 273 15.32 -17.76 -34.83
N ASP A 274 15.46 -18.91 -34.18
CA ASP A 274 14.38 -19.56 -33.44
C ASP A 274 14.24 -18.95 -32.05
N GLN A 275 13.05 -18.43 -31.71
CA GLN A 275 12.80 -17.74 -30.45
C GLN A 275 13.01 -18.64 -29.23
N SER A 276 12.59 -19.90 -29.30
CA SER A 276 12.73 -20.83 -28.18
C SER A 276 14.20 -21.17 -27.91
N GLU A 277 14.98 -21.36 -28.99
CA GLU A 277 16.41 -21.57 -28.90
C GLU A 277 17.15 -20.33 -28.39
N LEU A 278 16.73 -19.11 -28.85
CA LEU A 278 17.28 -17.85 -28.39
C LEU A 278 17.05 -17.67 -26.87
N MET A 279 15.82 -17.85 -26.39
CA MET A 279 15.49 -17.72 -24.97
C MET A 279 16.30 -18.70 -24.11
N LYS A 280 16.38 -19.95 -24.54
CA LYS A 280 17.18 -20.98 -23.85
C LYS A 280 18.65 -20.60 -23.80
N ARG A 281 19.23 -20.23 -24.95
CA ARG A 281 20.65 -19.90 -25.02
C ARG A 281 20.99 -18.63 -24.26
N PHE A 282 20.09 -17.64 -24.29
CA PHE A 282 20.22 -16.42 -23.52
C PHE A 282 20.26 -16.72 -22.00
N ALA A 283 19.38 -17.58 -21.49
CA ALA A 283 19.36 -17.99 -20.10
C ALA A 283 20.65 -18.72 -19.68
N GLU A 284 21.16 -19.62 -20.53
CA GLU A 284 22.44 -20.31 -20.29
C GLU A 284 23.61 -19.32 -20.18
N LEU A 285 23.71 -18.39 -21.12
CA LEU A 285 24.78 -17.37 -21.13
C LEU A 285 24.61 -16.35 -20.00
N LYS A 286 23.38 -16.01 -19.62
CA LYS A 286 23.10 -15.17 -18.44
C LYS A 286 23.60 -15.83 -17.17
N GLU A 287 23.32 -17.12 -16.98
CA GLU A 287 23.79 -17.84 -15.80
C GLU A 287 25.33 -17.90 -15.75
N GLU A 288 25.97 -18.13 -16.90
CA GLU A 288 27.43 -18.31 -16.99
C GLU A 288 28.19 -16.98 -16.86
N TYR A 289 27.69 -15.89 -17.49
CA TYR A 289 28.48 -14.65 -17.64
C TYR A 289 27.88 -13.41 -16.99
N CYS A 290 26.59 -13.40 -16.61
CA CYS A 290 25.99 -12.19 -16.06
C CYS A 290 26.52 -11.88 -14.66
N GLU A 291 27.12 -10.70 -14.54
CA GLU A 291 27.67 -10.16 -13.30
C GLU A 291 26.67 -9.25 -12.55
N ASP A 292 25.43 -9.09 -13.07
CA ASP A 292 24.37 -8.36 -12.37
C ASP A 292 23.92 -9.11 -11.09
N THR A 293 23.99 -8.45 -9.95
CA THR A 293 23.51 -9.00 -8.68
C THR A 293 21.99 -9.18 -8.66
N GLY A 294 21.25 -8.42 -9.45
CA GLY A 294 19.80 -8.51 -9.62
C GLY A 294 19.33 -9.80 -10.31
N LYS A 295 20.22 -10.53 -11.00
CA LYS A 295 19.85 -11.75 -11.73
C LYS A 295 19.19 -12.83 -10.89
N THR A 296 19.47 -12.86 -9.57
CA THR A 296 18.89 -13.82 -8.64
C THR A 296 17.46 -13.46 -8.25
N THR A 297 17.17 -12.17 -8.15
CA THR A 297 15.83 -11.66 -7.82
C THR A 297 14.94 -11.61 -9.06
N PHE A 298 15.53 -11.32 -10.23
CA PHE A 298 14.83 -11.18 -11.51
C PHE A 298 15.44 -12.12 -12.58
N PRO A 299 15.29 -13.44 -12.38
CA PRO A 299 15.89 -14.42 -13.30
C PRO A 299 15.35 -14.29 -14.74
N ASP A 300 14.06 -13.97 -14.86
CA ASP A 300 13.36 -13.87 -16.15
C ASP A 300 13.44 -12.47 -16.78
N GLY A 301 14.12 -11.53 -16.14
CA GLY A 301 14.28 -10.14 -16.60
C GLY A 301 13.50 -9.13 -15.78
N TYR A 302 13.41 -7.92 -16.30
CA TYR A 302 12.80 -6.76 -15.62
C TYR A 302 11.62 -6.25 -16.45
N THR A 303 10.53 -5.90 -15.76
CA THR A 303 9.44 -5.11 -16.31
C THR A 303 9.40 -3.77 -15.58
N PHE A 304 9.59 -2.68 -16.28
CA PHE A 304 9.87 -1.36 -15.71
C PHE A 304 9.32 -0.22 -16.57
N THR A 305 9.17 0.97 -15.96
CA THR A 305 8.80 2.21 -16.66
C THR A 305 10.00 3.12 -16.84
N GLU A 306 9.86 4.15 -17.67
CA GLU A 306 10.90 5.17 -17.90
C GLU A 306 11.40 5.79 -16.59
N GLY A 307 12.71 6.01 -16.49
CA GLY A 307 13.40 6.56 -15.34
C GLY A 307 13.71 5.57 -14.24
N LYS A 308 13.47 4.28 -14.44
CA LYS A 308 13.77 3.21 -13.48
C LYS A 308 15.11 2.54 -13.71
N MET A 309 15.61 2.56 -14.96
CA MET A 309 16.89 1.99 -15.36
C MET A 309 17.84 3.11 -15.83
N VAL A 310 19.10 2.77 -16.05
CA VAL A 310 20.06 3.73 -16.63
C VAL A 310 19.64 4.12 -18.05
N PRO A 311 19.83 5.39 -18.47
CA PRO A 311 19.30 5.90 -19.72
C PRO A 311 19.75 5.11 -20.95
N GLU A 312 21.00 4.62 -20.96
CA GLU A 312 21.56 3.84 -22.06
C GLU A 312 20.80 2.53 -22.24
N PHE A 313 20.48 1.86 -21.14
CA PHE A 313 19.68 0.62 -21.12
C PHE A 313 18.25 0.89 -21.62
N GLU A 314 17.57 1.89 -21.05
CA GLU A 314 16.20 2.22 -21.45
C GLU A 314 16.09 2.59 -22.94
N ASN A 315 17.04 3.39 -23.44
CA ASN A 315 17.05 3.79 -24.84
C ASN A 315 17.25 2.60 -25.78
N ALA A 316 18.10 1.65 -25.38
CA ALA A 316 18.27 0.42 -26.13
C ALA A 316 17.01 -0.43 -26.13
N VAL A 317 16.37 -0.64 -24.97
CA VAL A 317 15.10 -1.40 -24.87
C VAL A 317 14.00 -0.78 -25.74
N LYS A 318 13.89 0.56 -25.75
CA LYS A 318 12.91 1.28 -26.59
C LYS A 318 13.16 1.10 -28.10
N ALA A 319 14.39 0.86 -28.51
CA ALA A 319 14.78 0.71 -29.93
C ALA A 319 14.58 -0.71 -30.43
N LEU A 320 14.48 -1.70 -29.56
CA LEU A 320 14.38 -3.12 -29.90
C LEU A 320 12.92 -3.54 -30.10
N GLY A 321 12.71 -4.43 -31.09
CA GLY A 321 11.48 -5.23 -31.21
C GLY A 321 11.52 -6.45 -30.29
N ASP A 322 10.35 -7.07 -30.08
CA ASP A 322 10.24 -8.27 -29.24
C ASP A 322 11.17 -9.40 -29.74
N TYR A 323 11.87 -10.02 -28.80
CA TYR A 323 12.89 -11.05 -29.04
C TYR A 323 14.11 -10.56 -29.83
N GLU A 324 14.32 -9.26 -29.98
CA GLU A 324 15.52 -8.70 -30.55
C GLU A 324 16.60 -8.52 -29.50
N VAL A 325 17.85 -8.82 -29.86
CA VAL A 325 19.04 -8.70 -28.99
C VAL A 325 19.84 -7.47 -29.41
N SER A 326 20.19 -6.62 -28.45
CA SER A 326 21.02 -5.43 -28.69
C SER A 326 22.47 -5.78 -28.97
N GLU A 327 23.17 -4.95 -29.74
CA GLU A 327 24.63 -4.87 -29.60
C GLU A 327 24.99 -4.52 -28.14
N PRO A 328 26.23 -4.80 -27.67
CA PRO A 328 26.65 -4.43 -26.33
C PRO A 328 26.49 -2.93 -26.05
N VAL A 329 25.60 -2.59 -25.16
CA VAL A 329 25.28 -1.23 -24.72
C VAL A 329 26.14 -0.88 -23.52
N GLN A 330 26.93 0.18 -23.63
CA GLN A 330 27.80 0.61 -22.54
C GLN A 330 27.07 1.55 -21.57
N SER A 331 27.19 1.27 -20.27
CA SER A 331 26.76 2.15 -19.18
C SER A 331 27.91 2.32 -18.16
N ASP A 332 27.66 3.04 -17.08
CA ASP A 332 28.60 3.16 -15.95
C ASP A 332 28.86 1.83 -15.21
N TYR A 333 28.04 0.81 -15.42
CA TYR A 333 28.24 -0.53 -14.84
C TYR A 333 29.09 -1.44 -15.70
N GLY A 334 29.01 -1.29 -17.03
CA GLY A 334 29.69 -2.14 -17.98
C GLY A 334 28.93 -2.28 -19.29
N TYR A 335 29.05 -3.44 -19.95
CA TYR A 335 28.41 -3.75 -21.22
C TYR A 335 27.19 -4.63 -20.99
N HIS A 336 26.01 -4.16 -21.41
CA HIS A 336 24.75 -4.89 -21.37
C HIS A 336 24.44 -5.49 -22.74
N ILE A 337 24.23 -6.78 -22.84
CA ILE A 337 23.61 -7.45 -23.97
C ILE A 337 22.15 -7.63 -23.58
N ILE A 338 21.24 -6.90 -24.25
CA ILE A 338 19.84 -6.77 -23.86
C ILE A 338 18.97 -7.58 -24.81
N LEU A 339 18.07 -8.39 -24.28
CA LEU A 339 17.02 -9.07 -25.01
C LEU A 339 15.69 -8.40 -24.68
N ARG A 340 15.06 -7.77 -25.67
CA ARG A 340 13.71 -7.24 -25.53
C ARG A 340 12.72 -8.39 -25.36
N LEU A 341 11.88 -8.32 -24.33
CA LEU A 341 10.82 -9.29 -24.09
C LEU A 341 9.46 -8.68 -24.46
N PRO A 342 8.50 -9.49 -24.96
CA PRO A 342 7.13 -9.04 -25.11
C PRO A 342 6.54 -8.72 -23.74
N ASP A 343 5.50 -7.88 -23.75
CA ASP A 343 4.74 -7.63 -22.52
C ASP A 343 4.01 -8.92 -22.11
N ASP A 344 4.06 -9.22 -20.81
CA ASP A 344 3.44 -10.40 -20.22
C ASP A 344 2.48 -9.93 -19.11
N PRO A 345 1.18 -10.33 -19.14
CA PRO A 345 0.20 -9.92 -18.15
C PRO A 345 0.56 -10.35 -16.71
N ASP A 346 1.37 -11.39 -16.57
CA ASP A 346 1.83 -11.94 -15.31
C ASP A 346 3.23 -11.46 -14.90
N SER A 347 3.84 -10.53 -15.69
CA SER A 347 5.10 -9.90 -15.29
C SER A 347 4.99 -9.24 -13.92
N VAL A 348 5.97 -9.52 -13.06
CA VAL A 348 6.10 -8.83 -11.77
C VAL A 348 6.62 -7.42 -12.02
N ILE A 349 5.84 -6.42 -11.65
CA ILE A 349 6.14 -4.99 -11.87
C ILE A 349 6.45 -4.24 -10.57
N ASP A 350 6.14 -4.84 -9.43
CA ASP A 350 6.44 -4.27 -8.11
C ASP A 350 6.35 -5.36 -7.03
N TYR A 351 6.68 -4.98 -5.81
CA TYR A 351 6.54 -5.81 -4.62
C TYR A 351 5.85 -5.03 -3.51
N THR A 352 5.01 -5.70 -2.73
CA THR A 352 4.44 -5.12 -1.50
C THR A 352 5.55 -4.92 -0.45
N SER A 353 5.25 -4.15 0.61
CA SER A 353 6.14 -3.99 1.77
C SER A 353 6.50 -5.33 2.45
N GLN A 354 5.71 -6.37 2.24
CA GLN A 354 5.95 -7.73 2.73
C GLN A 354 6.65 -8.62 1.69
N ASN A 355 7.23 -8.02 0.64
CA ASN A 355 7.92 -8.70 -0.46
C ASN A 355 7.03 -9.68 -1.26
N THR A 356 5.72 -9.43 -1.34
CA THR A 356 4.79 -10.20 -2.18
C THR A 356 4.81 -9.65 -3.60
N PRO A 357 5.00 -10.50 -4.65
CA PRO A 357 5.00 -10.04 -6.03
C PRO A 357 3.67 -9.41 -6.44
N MET A 358 3.75 -8.28 -7.10
CA MET A 358 2.62 -7.57 -7.70
C MET A 358 2.75 -7.61 -9.22
N THR A 359 1.89 -8.41 -9.86
CA THR A 359 1.85 -8.52 -11.32
C THR A 359 1.03 -7.41 -11.95
N ALA A 360 1.16 -7.21 -13.27
CA ALA A 360 0.33 -6.28 -14.03
C ALA A 360 -1.17 -6.60 -13.84
N ARG A 361 -1.52 -7.88 -13.85
CA ARG A 361 -2.87 -8.39 -13.63
C ARG A 361 -3.43 -7.97 -12.24
N LYS A 362 -2.61 -8.11 -11.19
CA LYS A 362 -2.97 -7.67 -9.83
C LYS A 362 -3.10 -6.15 -9.73
N TYR A 363 -2.24 -5.41 -10.40
CA TYR A 363 -2.32 -3.94 -10.42
C TYR A 363 -3.59 -3.45 -11.11
N TRP A 364 -3.91 -4.03 -12.27
CA TRP A 364 -5.15 -3.68 -12.99
C TRP A 364 -6.38 -4.01 -12.15
N ALA A 365 -6.45 -5.23 -11.57
CA ALA A 365 -7.56 -5.63 -10.70
C ALA A 365 -7.79 -4.67 -9.54
N ASN A 366 -6.70 -4.27 -8.85
CA ASN A 366 -6.79 -3.32 -7.75
C ASN A 366 -7.26 -1.95 -8.21
N ALA A 367 -6.78 -1.47 -9.37
CA ALA A 367 -7.17 -0.17 -9.91
C ALA A 367 -8.64 -0.15 -10.33
N ASP A 368 -9.11 -1.16 -11.07
CA ASP A 368 -10.51 -1.28 -11.50
C ASP A 368 -11.45 -1.45 -10.30
N TYR A 369 -11.07 -2.29 -9.34
CA TYR A 369 -11.88 -2.46 -8.12
C TYR A 369 -12.02 -1.17 -7.33
N ALA A 370 -10.94 -0.44 -7.18
CA ALA A 370 -10.92 0.83 -6.49
C ALA A 370 -11.80 1.87 -7.19
N GLU A 371 -11.73 2.01 -8.51
CA GLU A 371 -12.55 2.94 -9.30
C GLU A 371 -14.05 2.59 -9.21
N ARG A 372 -14.37 1.31 -9.30
CA ARG A 372 -15.76 0.83 -9.18
C ARG A 372 -16.31 1.05 -7.77
N MET A 373 -15.51 0.80 -6.73
CA MET A 373 -15.90 1.07 -5.34
C MET A 373 -16.08 2.57 -5.08
N GLU A 374 -15.17 3.41 -5.60
CA GLU A 374 -15.30 4.86 -5.51
C GLU A 374 -16.60 5.37 -6.17
N THR A 375 -16.95 4.80 -7.32
CA THR A 375 -18.22 5.11 -8.00
C THR A 375 -19.41 4.81 -7.10
N VAL A 376 -19.47 3.64 -6.47
CA VAL A 376 -20.57 3.27 -5.56
C VAL A 376 -20.57 4.12 -4.30
N LEU A 377 -19.39 4.42 -3.74
CA LEU A 377 -19.27 5.29 -2.58
C LEU A 377 -19.80 6.70 -2.86
N ASN A 378 -19.52 7.25 -4.05
CA ASN A 378 -20.02 8.57 -4.46
C ASN A 378 -21.54 8.59 -4.67
N GLU A 379 -22.16 7.47 -5.01
CA GLU A 379 -23.62 7.29 -5.09
C GLU A 379 -24.27 7.07 -3.70
N THR A 380 -23.49 6.69 -2.69
CA THR A 380 -23.96 6.42 -1.32
C THR A 380 -24.01 7.71 -0.51
N THR A 381 -25.20 8.11 -0.04
CA THR A 381 -25.39 9.33 0.75
C THR A 381 -25.66 9.01 2.22
N LEU A 382 -25.21 9.89 3.09
CA LEU A 382 -25.63 9.92 4.49
C LEU A 382 -26.60 11.08 4.64
N ASP A 383 -27.84 10.77 5.03
CA ASP A 383 -28.93 11.73 5.21
C ASP A 383 -29.23 11.89 6.69
N TYR A 384 -29.03 13.09 7.21
CA TYR A 384 -29.36 13.42 8.59
C TYR A 384 -30.86 13.47 8.79
N VAL A 385 -31.34 13.02 9.97
CA VAL A 385 -32.74 13.12 10.32
C VAL A 385 -33.16 14.59 10.52
N PRO A 386 -34.42 14.94 10.24
CA PRO A 386 -34.89 16.30 10.43
C PRO A 386 -34.70 16.78 11.88
N GLY A 387 -34.01 17.94 12.01
CA GLY A 387 -33.73 18.56 13.31
C GLY A 387 -32.39 18.17 13.94
N PHE A 388 -31.64 17.23 13.39
CA PHE A 388 -30.27 16.99 13.80
C PHE A 388 -29.36 18.09 13.25
N ALA A 389 -28.59 18.73 14.13
CA ALA A 389 -27.57 19.70 13.75
C ALA A 389 -26.24 18.98 13.60
N GLN A 390 -25.55 19.21 12.47
CA GLN A 390 -24.23 18.64 12.25
C GLN A 390 -23.28 19.05 13.37
N VAL A 391 -22.41 18.15 13.80
CA VAL A 391 -21.47 18.39 14.89
C VAL A 391 -20.37 19.34 14.48
N GLU A 392 -20.20 20.41 15.26
CA GLU A 392 -19.10 21.37 15.12
C GLU A 392 -18.05 21.07 16.19
N LEU A 393 -17.04 20.25 15.88
CA LEU A 393 -16.01 19.87 16.86
C LEU A 393 -15.24 21.05 17.45
N ALA A 394 -15.19 22.17 16.75
CA ALA A 394 -14.57 23.39 17.24
C ALA A 394 -15.17 23.89 18.56
N ASP A 395 -16.46 23.59 18.82
CA ASP A 395 -17.17 24.00 20.05
C ASP A 395 -16.75 23.17 21.29
N PHE A 396 -15.99 22.07 21.09
CA PHE A 396 -15.58 21.13 22.13
C PHE A 396 -14.06 21.15 22.38
N ILE A 397 -13.31 22.08 21.83
CA ILE A 397 -11.87 22.24 22.09
C ILE A 397 -11.68 22.81 23.51
N LYS A 398 -10.84 22.10 24.33
CA LYS A 398 -10.48 22.51 25.69
C LYS A 398 -9.31 23.48 25.71
#